data_466ec2c314f62da154d7095f0d785e60
#
_entry.id   466ec2c314f62da154d7095f0d785e60
#
_cell.length_a   1.000
_cell.length_b   1.000
_cell.length_c   1.000
_cell.angle_alpha   90.00
_cell.angle_beta   90.00
_cell.angle_gamma   90.00
#
_symmetry.space_group_name_H-M   'P 1'
#
loop_
_entity.id
_entity.type
_entity.pdbx_description
1 polymer ?
#
loop_
_entity_poly.entity_id
_entity_poly.type
_entity_poly.pdbx_seq_one_letter_code
_entity_poly.pdbx_strand_id
1 'polypeptide(L)'
;MDRGHLVPAADLKWNATAIGQSFYLTNVCPMHKALNEGGWAKLEEKVREWTARDSALLVFTGPIVSEGDSTLTGGRVTVPGAFYKVIMAPCVRPMRVIAFIYPNGYCGGSLDRYATSVDEVERLTGLDFFPTLPDAEQQRLERTANLDAWTN
;
A
#
# COMPACT_ATOMS: atom_id res chain seq x y z
N MET A 1 18.12 -7.16 3.33
CA MET A 1 17.14 -6.05 3.17
C MET A 1 17.33 -5.41 1.80
N ASP A 2 16.25 -5.18 1.09
CA ASP A 2 16.22 -4.46 -0.18
C ASP A 2 15.83 -2.99 0.06
N ARG A 3 16.02 -2.17 -0.98
CA ARG A 3 15.39 -0.85 -1.07
C ARG A 3 14.01 -1.02 -1.71
N GLY A 4 13.02 -1.34 -0.86
CA GLY A 4 11.64 -1.53 -1.29
C GLY A 4 10.98 -0.21 -1.69
N HIS A 5 10.37 -0.16 -2.87
CA HIS A 5 9.66 1.03 -3.34
C HIS A 5 8.28 1.14 -2.70
N LEU A 6 7.86 2.37 -2.38
CA LEU A 6 6.48 2.69 -1.99
C LEU A 6 5.63 2.89 -3.26
N VAL A 7 6.02 3.82 -4.13
CA VAL A 7 5.50 3.93 -5.50
C VAL A 7 6.40 3.08 -6.41
N PRO A 8 5.88 2.05 -7.08
CA PRO A 8 6.69 1.14 -7.88
C PRO A 8 7.32 1.83 -9.09
N ALA A 9 8.59 1.53 -9.38
CA ALA A 9 9.24 2.00 -10.60
C ALA A 9 8.50 1.53 -11.88
N ALA A 10 7.82 0.38 -11.80
CA ALA A 10 7.02 -0.15 -12.92
C ALA A 10 5.84 0.74 -13.30
N ASP A 11 5.30 1.53 -12.39
CA ASP A 11 4.18 2.45 -12.63
C ASP A 11 4.65 3.75 -13.32
N LEU A 12 5.96 3.99 -13.40
CA LEU A 12 6.57 5.22 -13.93
C LEU A 12 7.29 5.02 -15.26
N LYS A 13 7.06 3.90 -15.95
CA LYS A 13 7.76 3.54 -17.21
C LYS A 13 7.53 4.50 -18.38
N TRP A 14 6.56 5.38 -18.26
CA TRP A 14 6.26 6.41 -19.26
C TRP A 14 7.31 7.54 -19.31
N ASN A 15 8.20 7.66 -18.32
CA ASN A 15 9.21 8.72 -18.24
C ASN A 15 10.47 8.25 -17.50
N ALA A 16 11.63 8.32 -18.15
CA ALA A 16 12.91 7.88 -17.59
C ALA A 16 13.32 8.68 -16.34
N THR A 17 13.02 9.98 -16.29
CA THR A 17 13.28 10.83 -15.11
C THR A 17 12.42 10.38 -13.93
N ALA A 18 11.13 10.10 -14.15
CA ALA A 18 10.23 9.61 -13.12
C ALA A 18 10.68 8.25 -12.54
N ILE A 19 11.15 7.33 -13.40
CA ILE A 19 11.77 6.07 -12.95
C ILE A 19 12.97 6.38 -12.04
N GLY A 20 13.87 7.26 -12.45
CA GLY A 20 15.04 7.66 -11.63
C GLY A 20 14.63 8.24 -10.28
N GLN A 21 13.61 9.08 -10.25
CA GLN A 21 13.07 9.69 -9.02
C GLN A 21 12.44 8.68 -8.08
N SER A 22 11.91 7.55 -8.59
CA SER A 22 11.36 6.49 -7.74
C SER A 22 12.38 5.87 -6.77
N PHE A 23 13.68 6.04 -7.04
CA PHE A 23 14.76 5.57 -6.17
C PHE A 23 15.20 6.59 -5.11
N TYR A 24 14.55 7.73 -5.01
CA TYR A 24 14.82 8.69 -3.93
C TYR A 24 14.49 8.09 -2.56
N LEU A 25 15.25 8.49 -1.54
CA LEU A 25 15.07 8.00 -0.17
C LEU A 25 13.68 8.28 0.42
N THR A 26 12.96 9.25 -0.13
CA THR A 26 11.57 9.54 0.21
C THR A 26 10.57 8.51 -0.32
N ASN A 27 11.00 7.64 -1.25
CA ASN A 27 10.17 6.60 -1.87
C ASN A 27 10.66 5.18 -1.62
N VAL A 28 11.71 4.99 -0.85
CA VAL A 28 12.27 3.67 -0.56
C VAL A 28 12.41 3.44 0.94
N CYS A 29 12.11 2.21 1.36
CA CYS A 29 12.25 1.76 2.75
C CYS A 29 13.03 0.45 2.82
N PRO A 30 13.70 0.15 3.95
CA PRO A 30 14.24 -1.18 4.17
C PRO A 30 13.13 -2.22 4.16
N MET A 31 13.10 -3.08 3.15
CA MET A 31 12.08 -4.10 2.95
C MET A 31 12.74 -5.48 2.88
N HIS A 32 12.12 -6.47 3.51
CA HIS A 32 12.60 -7.84 3.42
C HIS A 32 12.50 -8.33 1.96
N LYS A 33 13.56 -8.97 1.45
CA LYS A 33 13.61 -9.42 0.06
C LYS A 33 12.43 -10.30 -0.33
N ALA A 34 12.04 -11.23 0.55
CA ALA A 34 10.91 -12.12 0.28
C ALA A 34 9.55 -11.39 0.20
N LEU A 35 9.39 -10.25 0.88
CA LEU A 35 8.23 -9.38 0.71
C LEU A 35 8.34 -8.63 -0.61
N ASN A 36 9.45 -7.94 -0.82
CA ASN A 36 9.68 -7.06 -1.98
C ASN A 36 9.50 -7.81 -3.33
N GLU A 37 10.08 -8.99 -3.45
CA GLU A 37 10.00 -9.82 -4.66
C GLU A 37 8.78 -10.77 -4.67
N GLY A 38 8.06 -10.86 -3.56
CA GLY A 38 6.94 -11.79 -3.37
C GLY A 38 5.58 -11.10 -3.23
N GLY A 39 5.04 -11.07 -2.01
CA GLY A 39 3.69 -10.58 -1.74
C GLY A 39 3.46 -9.13 -2.18
N TRP A 40 4.46 -8.26 -1.96
CA TRP A 40 4.37 -6.85 -2.33
C TRP A 40 4.32 -6.66 -3.85
N ALA A 41 5.23 -7.30 -4.59
CA ALA A 41 5.24 -7.25 -6.05
C ALA A 41 3.93 -7.78 -6.66
N LYS A 42 3.35 -8.84 -6.10
CA LYS A 42 2.05 -9.38 -6.53
C LYS A 42 0.89 -8.40 -6.29
N LEU A 43 0.90 -7.70 -5.14
CA LEU A 43 -0.10 -6.67 -4.87
C LEU A 43 0.04 -5.51 -5.87
N GLU A 44 1.25 -5.06 -6.16
CA GLU A 44 1.49 -4.00 -7.15
C GLU A 44 1.01 -4.39 -8.55
N GLU A 45 1.21 -5.64 -8.96
CA GLU A 45 0.67 -6.18 -10.22
C GLU A 45 -0.86 -6.14 -10.23
N LYS A 46 -1.50 -6.56 -9.13
CA LYS A 46 -2.96 -6.48 -9.00
C LYS A 46 -3.48 -5.05 -9.04
N VAL A 47 -2.82 -4.11 -8.43
CA VAL A 47 -3.19 -2.69 -8.50
C VAL A 47 -3.15 -2.18 -9.95
N ARG A 48 -2.14 -2.58 -10.73
CA ARG A 48 -2.08 -2.22 -12.16
C ARG A 48 -3.23 -2.85 -12.97
N GLU A 49 -3.56 -4.14 -12.71
CA GLU A 49 -4.71 -4.80 -13.35
C GLU A 49 -6.02 -4.07 -13.02
N TRP A 50 -6.24 -3.72 -11.74
CA TRP A 50 -7.43 -2.97 -11.32
C TRP A 50 -7.47 -1.56 -11.91
N THR A 51 -6.31 -0.89 -12.02
CA THR A 51 -6.24 0.44 -12.66
C THR A 51 -6.66 0.36 -14.13
N ALA A 52 -6.20 -0.66 -14.85
CA ALA A 52 -6.59 -0.87 -16.25
C ALA A 52 -8.08 -1.15 -16.43
N ARG A 53 -8.70 -1.85 -15.46
CA ARG A 53 -10.15 -2.13 -15.45
C ARG A 53 -10.99 -0.92 -15.08
N ASP A 54 -10.58 -0.18 -14.06
CA ASP A 54 -11.39 0.84 -13.38
C ASP A 54 -11.05 2.27 -13.84
N SER A 55 -10.19 2.41 -14.84
CA SER A 55 -9.70 3.65 -15.44
C SER A 55 -8.73 4.45 -14.58
N ALA A 56 -8.95 4.58 -13.28
CA ALA A 56 -8.05 5.27 -12.36
C ALA A 56 -8.19 4.71 -10.93
N LEU A 57 -7.08 4.66 -10.22
CA LEU A 57 -7.04 4.38 -8.78
C LEU A 57 -6.27 5.48 -8.07
N LEU A 58 -6.72 5.80 -6.86
CA LEU A 58 -5.96 6.58 -5.89
C LEU A 58 -5.31 5.60 -4.93
N VAL A 59 -3.98 5.66 -4.80
CA VAL A 59 -3.22 4.70 -4.01
C VAL A 59 -2.34 5.43 -3.01
N PHE A 60 -2.51 5.11 -1.74
CA PHE A 60 -1.64 5.55 -0.65
C PHE A 60 -0.79 4.37 -0.20
N THR A 61 0.49 4.58 -0.05
CA THR A 61 1.44 3.54 0.34
C THR A 61 2.42 4.09 1.36
N GLY A 62 2.65 3.35 2.42
CA GLY A 62 3.60 3.76 3.45
C GLY A 62 4.05 2.62 4.36
N PRO A 63 5.08 2.88 5.18
CA PRO A 63 5.50 2.00 6.25
C PRO A 63 4.59 2.13 7.47
N ILE A 64 4.48 1.06 8.23
CA ILE A 64 3.96 1.06 9.61
C ILE A 64 5.17 0.87 10.52
N VAL A 65 5.44 1.90 11.31
CA VAL A 65 6.59 1.96 12.22
C VAL A 65 6.08 1.94 13.66
N SER A 66 6.73 1.13 14.50
CA SER A 66 6.39 0.97 15.91
C SER A 66 7.62 1.19 16.79
N GLU A 67 7.38 1.53 18.07
CA GLU A 67 8.45 1.52 19.08
C GLU A 67 9.03 0.11 19.18
N GLY A 68 10.35 0.00 19.09
CA GLY A 68 11.05 -1.28 19.12
C GLY A 68 11.35 -1.89 17.76
N ASP A 69 10.96 -1.27 16.66
CA ASP A 69 11.41 -1.68 15.33
C ASP A 69 12.94 -1.63 15.24
N SER A 70 13.52 -2.62 14.55
CA SER A 70 14.96 -2.69 14.34
C SER A 70 15.48 -1.53 13.49
N THR A 71 16.78 -1.25 13.60
CA THR A 71 17.41 -0.17 12.86
C THR A 71 18.63 -0.66 12.08
N LEU A 72 18.95 0.05 11.01
CA LEU A 72 20.17 -0.12 10.22
C LEU A 72 21.11 1.07 10.43
N THR A 73 22.34 0.94 9.96
CA THR A 73 23.35 2.03 9.93
C THR A 73 23.55 2.73 11.30
N GLY A 74 23.71 1.96 12.35
CA GLY A 74 23.95 2.53 13.69
C GLY A 74 22.77 3.32 14.25
N GLY A 75 21.54 2.87 14.00
CA GLY A 75 20.32 3.47 14.54
C GLY A 75 19.71 4.59 13.70
N ARG A 76 20.27 4.90 12.53
CA ARG A 76 19.81 6.04 11.71
C ARG A 76 18.65 5.74 10.76
N VAL A 77 18.38 4.48 10.45
CA VAL A 77 17.33 4.07 9.53
C VAL A 77 16.50 2.98 10.20
N THR A 78 15.25 3.29 10.47
CA THR A 78 14.29 2.31 11.01
C THR A 78 13.89 1.30 9.93
N VAL A 79 13.81 0.04 10.32
CA VAL A 79 13.26 -1.04 9.50
C VAL A 79 11.80 -1.21 9.89
N PRO A 80 10.84 -0.78 9.05
CA PRO A 80 9.42 -0.87 9.40
C PRO A 80 9.00 -2.31 9.67
N GLY A 81 8.13 -2.52 10.67
CA GLY A 81 7.56 -3.83 10.98
C GLY A 81 6.55 -4.31 9.92
N ALA A 82 5.91 -3.38 9.22
CA ALA A 82 4.93 -3.68 8.16
C ALA A 82 4.83 -2.54 7.15
N PHE A 83 4.10 -2.79 6.06
CA PHE A 83 3.75 -1.80 5.04
C PHE A 83 2.26 -1.87 4.75
N TYR A 84 1.67 -0.71 4.46
CA TYR A 84 0.28 -0.62 4.02
C TYR A 84 0.15 -0.12 2.59
N LYS A 85 -0.97 -0.47 1.98
CA LYS A 85 -1.47 0.11 0.74
C LYS A 85 -2.98 0.31 0.85
N VAL A 86 -3.43 1.57 0.75
CA VAL A 86 -4.84 1.96 0.73
C VAL A 86 -5.20 2.33 -0.69
N ILE A 87 -6.27 1.78 -1.24
CA ILE A 87 -6.64 1.87 -2.64
C ILE A 87 -8.10 2.29 -2.75
N MET A 88 -8.35 3.37 -3.49
CA MET A 88 -9.69 3.84 -3.83
C MET A 88 -9.89 3.79 -5.34
N ALA A 89 -11.07 3.33 -5.78
CA ALA A 89 -11.54 3.40 -7.15
C ALA A 89 -12.58 4.53 -7.30
N PRO A 90 -12.15 5.77 -7.62
CA PRO A 90 -13.04 6.92 -7.60
C PRO A 90 -13.99 6.98 -8.82
N CYS A 91 -13.63 6.31 -9.91
CA CYS A 91 -14.38 6.34 -11.17
C CYS A 91 -15.47 5.28 -11.29
N VAL A 92 -15.54 4.32 -10.36
CA VAL A 92 -16.59 3.29 -10.36
C VAL A 92 -17.77 3.69 -9.47
N ARG A 93 -18.93 3.06 -9.71
CA ARG A 93 -20.13 3.28 -8.89
C ARG A 93 -20.76 1.94 -8.51
N PRO A 94 -21.06 1.70 -7.23
CA PRO A 94 -20.67 2.54 -6.10
C PRO A 94 -19.13 2.62 -5.96
N MET A 95 -18.63 3.76 -5.50
CA MET A 95 -17.21 3.93 -5.18
C MET A 95 -16.77 2.90 -4.14
N ARG A 96 -15.56 2.36 -4.26
CA ARG A 96 -15.04 1.36 -3.35
C ARG A 96 -13.61 1.65 -2.92
N VAL A 97 -13.28 1.22 -1.73
CA VAL A 97 -11.93 1.25 -1.16
C VAL A 97 -11.55 -0.12 -0.62
N ILE A 98 -10.27 -0.36 -0.49
CA ILE A 98 -9.70 -1.52 0.20
C ILE A 98 -8.32 -1.13 0.74
N ALA A 99 -7.91 -1.77 1.83
CA ALA A 99 -6.56 -1.64 2.34
C ALA A 99 -5.89 -3.01 2.47
N PHE A 100 -4.56 -2.99 2.48
CA PHE A 100 -3.74 -4.16 2.72
C PHE A 100 -2.63 -3.81 3.70
N ILE A 101 -2.31 -4.75 4.60
CA ILE A 101 -1.16 -4.67 5.50
C ILE A 101 -0.32 -5.93 5.31
N TYR A 102 0.94 -5.72 4.98
CA TYR A 102 1.93 -6.78 4.83
C TYR A 102 3.02 -6.67 5.89
N PRO A 103 3.21 -7.68 6.73
CA PRO A 103 4.39 -7.76 7.59
C PRO A 103 5.68 -7.69 6.78
N ASN A 104 6.70 -7.03 7.32
CA ASN A 104 8.00 -6.91 6.63
C ASN A 104 8.81 -8.21 6.73
N GLY A 105 8.34 -9.25 6.04
CA GLY A 105 8.90 -10.59 6.07
C GLY A 105 8.41 -11.44 4.90
N TYR A 106 8.45 -12.75 5.05
CA TYR A 106 7.87 -13.66 4.07
C TYR A 106 6.33 -13.57 4.10
N CYS A 107 5.75 -13.21 2.98
CA CYS A 107 4.31 -13.10 2.79
C CYS A 107 3.87 -13.97 1.62
N GLY A 108 3.32 -15.14 1.91
CA GLY A 108 2.78 -16.07 0.93
C GLY A 108 1.28 -16.24 1.07
N GLY A 109 0.67 -16.89 0.07
CA GLY A 109 -0.77 -17.16 0.01
C GLY A 109 -1.54 -16.10 -0.77
N SER A 110 -2.85 -16.06 -0.53
CA SER A 110 -3.81 -15.18 -1.23
C SER A 110 -3.91 -13.80 -0.61
N LEU A 111 -4.44 -12.85 -1.37
CA LEU A 111 -4.59 -11.44 -0.96
C LEU A 111 -5.50 -11.25 0.25
N ASP A 112 -6.51 -12.10 0.41
CA ASP A 112 -7.46 -12.04 1.52
C ASP A 112 -6.79 -12.07 2.90
N ARG A 113 -5.62 -12.73 3.00
CA ARG A 113 -4.84 -12.80 4.24
C ARG A 113 -4.30 -11.45 4.69
N TYR A 114 -4.16 -10.51 3.78
CA TYR A 114 -3.54 -9.20 4.01
C TYR A 114 -4.53 -8.06 3.82
N ALA A 115 -5.74 -8.37 3.31
CA ALA A 115 -6.81 -7.38 3.16
C ALA A 115 -7.33 -6.95 4.54
N THR A 116 -7.55 -5.65 4.69
CA THR A 116 -8.06 -5.03 5.91
C THR A 116 -8.91 -3.81 5.58
N SER A 117 -9.54 -3.23 6.59
CA SER A 117 -10.27 -1.97 6.47
C SER A 117 -9.32 -0.77 6.43
N VAL A 118 -9.77 0.35 5.88
CA VAL A 118 -9.03 1.62 5.96
C VAL A 118 -8.95 2.08 7.41
N ASP A 119 -10.02 1.97 8.19
CA ASP A 119 -10.05 2.28 9.64
C ASP A 119 -8.90 1.61 10.39
N GLU A 120 -8.56 0.36 10.06
CA GLU A 120 -7.45 -0.34 10.73
C GLU A 120 -6.09 0.27 10.36
N VAL A 121 -5.89 0.68 9.11
CA VAL A 121 -4.66 1.38 8.71
C VAL A 121 -4.57 2.74 9.40
N GLU A 122 -5.66 3.47 9.49
CA GLU A 122 -5.75 4.76 10.19
C GLU A 122 -5.42 4.62 11.68
N ARG A 123 -5.99 3.60 12.32
CA ARG A 123 -5.71 3.29 13.72
C ARG A 123 -4.23 3.02 13.97
N LEU A 124 -3.55 2.33 13.05
CA LEU A 124 -2.13 1.99 13.18
C LEU A 124 -1.18 3.14 12.83
N THR A 125 -1.60 4.04 11.94
CA THR A 125 -0.73 5.10 11.40
C THR A 125 -1.03 6.47 11.97
N GLY A 126 -2.24 6.69 12.50
CA GLY A 126 -2.75 8.01 12.91
C GLY A 126 -3.06 8.93 11.73
N LEU A 127 -3.12 8.39 10.51
CA LEU A 127 -3.50 9.15 9.31
C LEU A 127 -5.01 9.11 9.11
N ASP A 128 -5.54 10.08 8.36
CA ASP A 128 -6.90 10.13 7.85
C ASP A 128 -6.80 10.22 6.32
N PHE A 129 -7.25 9.17 5.62
CA PHE A 129 -6.99 9.04 4.18
C PHE A 129 -7.98 9.79 3.29
N PHE A 130 -9.21 10.00 3.75
CA PHE A 130 -10.27 10.58 2.92
C PHE A 130 -11.04 11.70 3.62
N PRO A 131 -10.38 12.67 4.27
CA PRO A 131 -11.03 13.68 5.13
C PRO A 131 -11.97 14.63 4.38
N THR A 132 -11.95 14.62 3.05
CA THR A 132 -12.81 15.46 2.21
C THR A 132 -14.13 14.78 1.81
N LEU A 133 -14.28 13.49 2.08
CA LEU A 133 -15.53 12.79 1.86
C LEU A 133 -16.57 13.15 2.93
N PRO A 134 -17.87 13.17 2.59
CA PRO A 134 -18.92 13.27 3.61
C PRO A 134 -18.80 12.13 4.63
N ASP A 135 -19.02 12.43 5.92
CA ASP A 135 -18.84 11.48 7.03
C ASP A 135 -19.53 10.13 6.81
N ALA A 136 -20.76 10.14 6.29
CA ALA A 136 -21.51 8.92 6.02
C ALA A 136 -20.88 8.05 4.93
N GLU A 137 -20.28 8.68 3.92
CA GLU A 137 -19.59 7.99 2.84
C GLU A 137 -18.23 7.46 3.32
N GLN A 138 -17.50 8.24 4.09
CA GLN A 138 -16.25 7.86 4.72
C GLN A 138 -16.47 6.62 5.60
N GLN A 139 -17.43 6.66 6.53
CA GLN A 139 -17.78 5.51 7.37
C GLN A 139 -18.19 4.26 6.58
N ARG A 140 -18.92 4.45 5.49
CA ARG A 140 -19.33 3.33 4.62
C ARG A 140 -18.14 2.66 3.94
N LEU A 141 -17.18 3.46 3.49
CA LEU A 141 -16.02 2.99 2.72
C LEU A 141 -14.93 2.39 3.59
N GLU A 142 -14.64 3.01 4.73
CA GLU A 142 -13.44 2.72 5.53
C GLU A 142 -13.62 1.57 6.51
N ARG A 143 -14.86 1.25 6.86
CA ARG A 143 -15.22 0.32 7.94
C ARG A 143 -14.90 -1.13 7.65
N THR A 144 -14.94 -1.56 6.38
CA THR A 144 -14.86 -2.97 6.01
C THR A 144 -13.91 -3.21 4.84
N ALA A 145 -13.25 -4.37 4.87
CA ALA A 145 -12.52 -4.89 3.72
C ALA A 145 -13.47 -5.75 2.87
N ASN A 146 -13.80 -5.32 1.66
CA ASN A 146 -14.60 -6.09 0.71
C ASN A 146 -13.75 -6.45 -0.51
N LEU A 147 -12.93 -7.49 -0.37
CA LEU A 147 -12.04 -7.95 -1.46
C LEU A 147 -12.83 -8.49 -2.66
N ASP A 148 -14.01 -9.09 -2.44
CA ASP A 148 -14.84 -9.64 -3.53
C ASP A 148 -15.26 -8.56 -4.53
N ALA A 149 -15.49 -7.34 -4.07
CA ALA A 149 -15.78 -6.20 -4.94
C ALA A 149 -14.60 -5.81 -5.86
N TRP A 150 -13.39 -6.32 -5.60
CA TRP A 150 -12.18 -6.05 -6.36
C TRP A 150 -11.76 -7.19 -7.28
N THR A 151 -12.17 -8.41 -6.96
CA THR A 151 -11.74 -9.64 -7.66
C THR A 151 -12.76 -10.18 -8.66
N ASN A 152 -13.98 -9.69 -8.62
CA ASN A 152 -15.08 -10.07 -9.54
C ASN A 152 -15.24 -9.10 -10.71
#